data_7bbb9462b3040b4bdfd0cd5c4665ec4b
#
_entry.id   7bbb9462b3040b4bdfd0cd5c4665ec4b
#
_cell.length_a   1.000
_cell.length_b   1.000
_cell.length_c   1.000
_cell.angle_alpha   90.00
_cell.angle_beta   90.00
_cell.angle_gamma   90.00
#
_symmetry.space_group_name_H-M   'P 1'
#
loop_
_entity.id
_entity.type
_entity.pdbx_description
1 polymer ?
#
loop_
_entity_poly.entity_id
_entity_poly.type
_entity_poly.pdbx_seq_one_letter_code
_entity_poly.pdbx_strand_id
1 'polypeptide(L)'
;AQSQDYRQAVRTQLIAGIANSYYTLLMLDQQLAISRQTEETWRETVASTRALMNAGMANESAVSQMEATYYQVQTSVLDLEEQINQVENSLALLLAETPRHYERGVLAEQQFPVGFSIGIPVQMLSCRPDVRSAERTLEAAFYGTNAARSAFYPSITLGGSAGWTNSAGSMIVNPGKFLASAVGSLTQPLFARGQVIAQYRIARAQQEEASLAFQQTLLNAGSEVNDALTAWQTSLSKSELLDKQVASLQTAARSTSLLMEHGNTTYLEVLTARQTLLNAQLSQTANRFSEIQSLINLYKALGGGQE
;
A
#
# COMPACT_ATOMS: atom_id res chain seq x y z
N ALA A 1 -6.15 -8.02 22.98
CA ALA A 1 -7.00 -7.30 22.03
C ALA A 1 -6.17 -6.48 21.03
N GLN A 2 -5.44 -5.43 21.40
CA GLN A 2 -4.60 -4.63 20.48
C GLN A 2 -3.57 -5.46 19.68
N SER A 3 -2.99 -6.50 20.27
CA SER A 3 -2.07 -7.42 19.57
C SER A 3 -2.75 -8.19 18.43
N GLN A 4 -4.05 -8.49 18.54
CA GLN A 4 -4.79 -9.14 17.46
C GLN A 4 -5.08 -8.18 16.32
N ASP A 5 -5.41 -6.91 16.62
CA ASP A 5 -5.63 -5.89 15.59
C ASP A 5 -4.32 -5.58 14.85
N TYR A 6 -3.20 -5.52 15.56
CA TYR A 6 -1.88 -5.37 14.96
C TYR A 6 -1.55 -6.52 13.99
N ARG A 7 -1.79 -7.78 14.41
CA ARG A 7 -1.60 -8.95 13.53
C ARG A 7 -2.49 -8.86 12.28
N GLN A 8 -3.73 -8.41 12.43
CA GLN A 8 -4.64 -8.22 11.31
C GLN A 8 -4.15 -7.12 10.36
N ALA A 9 -3.67 -6.00 10.89
CA ALA A 9 -3.10 -4.91 10.11
C ALA A 9 -1.90 -5.38 9.26
N VAL A 10 -0.98 -6.12 9.88
CA VAL A 10 0.20 -6.70 9.19
C VAL A 10 -0.23 -7.68 8.10
N ARG A 11 -1.22 -8.54 8.37
CA ARG A 11 -1.77 -9.49 7.37
C ARG A 11 -2.37 -8.76 6.17
N THR A 12 -3.21 -7.76 6.40
CA THR A 12 -3.80 -6.95 5.33
C THR A 12 -2.74 -6.24 4.50
N GLN A 13 -1.74 -5.66 5.16
CA GLN A 13 -0.65 -4.97 4.49
C GLN A 13 0.23 -5.94 3.66
N LEU A 14 0.50 -7.13 4.18
CA LEU A 14 1.26 -8.17 3.48
C LEU A 14 0.52 -8.64 2.23
N ILE A 15 -0.78 -8.96 2.33
CA ILE A 15 -1.61 -9.36 1.19
C ILE A 15 -1.63 -8.26 0.12
N ALA A 16 -1.87 -7.00 0.52
CA ALA A 16 -1.86 -5.87 -0.40
C ALA A 16 -0.47 -5.64 -1.02
N GLY A 17 0.61 -5.82 -0.25
CA GLY A 17 1.99 -5.72 -0.73
C GLY A 17 2.34 -6.78 -1.78
N ILE A 18 1.99 -8.04 -1.53
CA ILE A 18 2.20 -9.15 -2.47
C ILE A 18 1.37 -8.92 -3.74
N ALA A 19 0.09 -8.54 -3.61
CA ALA A 19 -0.75 -8.24 -4.76
C ALA A 19 -0.18 -7.09 -5.60
N ASN A 20 0.23 -5.98 -4.96
CA ASN A 20 0.86 -4.85 -5.66
C ASN A 20 2.12 -5.27 -6.39
N SER A 21 3.02 -6.04 -5.76
CA SER A 21 4.24 -6.53 -6.40
C SER A 21 3.94 -7.42 -7.59
N TYR A 22 2.98 -8.36 -7.45
CA TYR A 22 2.56 -9.25 -8.54
C TYR A 22 2.01 -8.48 -9.74
N TYR A 23 1.07 -7.56 -9.52
CA TYR A 23 0.50 -6.78 -10.62
C TYR A 23 1.46 -5.74 -11.19
N THR A 24 2.43 -5.24 -10.42
CA THR A 24 3.53 -4.43 -10.93
C THR A 24 4.38 -5.24 -11.91
N LEU A 25 4.67 -6.51 -11.59
CA LEU A 25 5.39 -7.41 -12.51
C LEU A 25 4.61 -7.62 -13.82
N LEU A 26 3.29 -7.86 -13.75
CA LEU A 26 2.48 -8.02 -14.96
C LEU A 26 2.49 -6.74 -15.83
N MET A 27 2.45 -5.56 -15.20
CA MET A 27 2.56 -4.28 -15.90
C MET A 27 3.93 -4.14 -16.59
N LEU A 28 5.01 -4.42 -15.87
CA LEU A 28 6.38 -4.29 -16.40
C LEU A 28 6.62 -5.30 -17.53
N ASP A 29 6.13 -6.52 -17.43
CA ASP A 29 6.21 -7.52 -18.51
C ASP A 29 5.50 -7.04 -19.78
N GLN A 30 4.30 -6.46 -19.63
CA GLN A 30 3.56 -5.91 -20.76
C GLN A 30 4.30 -4.72 -21.38
N GLN A 31 4.88 -3.83 -20.56
CA GLN A 31 5.68 -2.71 -21.03
C GLN A 31 6.97 -3.19 -21.73
N LEU A 32 7.62 -4.22 -21.18
CA LEU A 32 8.80 -4.83 -21.80
C LEU A 32 8.47 -5.47 -23.15
N ALA A 33 7.34 -6.17 -23.26
CA ALA A 33 6.89 -6.75 -24.53
C ALA A 33 6.65 -5.69 -25.60
N ILE A 34 5.97 -4.58 -25.24
CA ILE A 34 5.72 -3.43 -26.13
C ILE A 34 7.05 -2.79 -26.54
N SER A 35 7.97 -2.58 -25.59
CA SER A 35 9.25 -1.94 -25.85
C SER A 35 10.16 -2.80 -26.74
N ARG A 36 10.20 -4.11 -26.53
CA ARG A 36 10.95 -5.06 -27.39
C ARG A 36 10.38 -5.12 -28.83
N GLN A 37 9.06 -5.13 -28.95
CA GLN A 37 8.42 -5.07 -30.29
C GLN A 37 8.74 -3.74 -30.97
N THR A 38 8.77 -2.65 -30.23
CA THR A 38 9.13 -1.32 -30.75
C THR A 38 10.60 -1.26 -31.12
N GLU A 39 11.49 -1.84 -30.32
CA GLU A 39 12.93 -1.96 -30.63
C GLU A 39 13.16 -2.65 -31.97
N GLU A 40 12.50 -3.78 -32.21
CA GLU A 40 12.58 -4.51 -33.48
C GLU A 40 12.11 -3.64 -34.64
N THR A 41 10.99 -2.95 -34.50
CA THR A 41 10.46 -2.03 -35.49
C THR A 41 11.44 -0.87 -35.78
N TRP A 42 12.11 -0.34 -34.77
CA TRP A 42 13.14 0.70 -34.96
C TRP A 42 14.37 0.16 -35.64
N ARG A 43 14.81 -1.06 -35.33
CA ARG A 43 15.93 -1.71 -36.00
C ARG A 43 15.69 -1.82 -37.51
N GLU A 44 14.50 -2.28 -37.91
CA GLU A 44 14.09 -2.36 -39.32
C GLU A 44 14.03 -0.97 -39.99
N THR A 45 13.50 0.02 -39.25
CA THR A 45 13.40 1.39 -39.73
C THR A 45 14.75 2.02 -39.99
N VAL A 46 15.72 1.84 -39.08
CA VAL A 46 17.12 2.31 -39.27
C VAL A 46 17.75 1.65 -40.48
N ALA A 47 17.57 0.33 -40.63
CA ALA A 47 18.13 -0.40 -41.80
C ALA A 47 17.56 0.12 -43.11
N SER A 48 16.24 0.33 -43.18
CA SER A 48 15.57 0.85 -44.38
C SER A 48 16.00 2.29 -44.68
N THR A 49 16.10 3.16 -43.69
CA THR A 49 16.51 4.55 -43.87
C THR A 49 17.97 4.64 -44.30
N ARG A 50 18.84 3.75 -43.79
CA ARG A 50 20.25 3.65 -44.24
C ARG A 50 20.35 3.20 -45.72
N ALA A 51 19.49 2.27 -46.14
CA ALA A 51 19.43 1.86 -47.55
C ALA A 51 18.95 3.03 -48.43
N LEU A 52 17.95 3.80 -48.02
CA LEU A 52 17.52 5.01 -48.72
C LEU A 52 18.61 6.07 -48.79
N MET A 53 19.41 6.27 -47.75
CA MET A 53 20.54 7.17 -47.75
C MET A 53 21.60 6.75 -48.78
N ASN A 54 21.91 5.45 -48.83
CA ASN A 54 22.87 4.91 -49.84
C ASN A 54 22.36 5.06 -51.27
N ALA A 55 21.05 5.10 -51.47
CA ALA A 55 20.41 5.39 -52.76
C ALA A 55 20.27 6.90 -53.05
N GLY A 56 20.74 7.78 -52.16
CA GLY A 56 20.64 9.23 -52.33
C GLY A 56 19.25 9.81 -52.02
N MET A 57 18.34 9.02 -51.43
CA MET A 57 16.94 9.38 -51.14
C MET A 57 16.71 9.82 -49.68
N ALA A 58 17.70 9.67 -48.80
CA ALA A 58 17.71 10.16 -47.44
C ALA A 58 19.06 10.80 -47.11
N ASN A 59 19.11 11.61 -46.04
CA ASN A 59 20.35 12.24 -45.57
C ASN A 59 20.88 11.57 -44.30
N GLU A 60 22.14 11.81 -43.98
CA GLU A 60 22.81 11.27 -42.79
C GLU A 60 22.13 11.68 -41.47
N SER A 61 21.60 12.91 -41.43
CA SER A 61 20.86 13.40 -40.25
C SER A 61 19.62 12.56 -39.94
N ALA A 62 18.91 12.06 -40.98
CA ALA A 62 17.74 11.18 -40.79
C ALA A 62 18.16 9.85 -40.16
N VAL A 63 19.23 9.24 -40.66
CA VAL A 63 19.76 7.97 -40.13
C VAL A 63 20.20 8.15 -38.68
N SER A 64 21.00 9.19 -38.39
CA SER A 64 21.51 9.46 -37.03
C SER A 64 20.41 9.70 -36.02
N GLN A 65 19.32 10.41 -36.39
CA GLN A 65 18.17 10.61 -35.48
C GLN A 65 17.41 9.31 -35.22
N MET A 66 17.23 8.46 -36.22
CA MET A 66 16.57 7.16 -36.04
C MET A 66 17.42 6.20 -35.20
N GLU A 67 18.75 6.20 -35.41
CA GLU A 67 19.68 5.44 -34.56
C GLU A 67 19.65 5.91 -33.11
N ALA A 68 19.66 7.22 -32.87
CA ALA A 68 19.54 7.77 -31.50
C ALA A 68 18.25 7.31 -30.81
N THR A 69 17.13 7.31 -31.53
CA THR A 69 15.83 6.81 -30.98
C THR A 69 15.87 5.30 -30.76
N TYR A 70 16.48 4.54 -31.66
CA TYR A 70 16.65 3.10 -31.50
C TYR A 70 17.44 2.78 -30.21
N TYR A 71 18.59 3.45 -29.99
CA TYR A 71 19.38 3.28 -28.77
C TYR A 71 18.64 3.73 -27.52
N GLN A 72 17.81 4.77 -27.61
CA GLN A 72 16.95 5.18 -26.50
C GLN A 72 15.95 4.09 -26.12
N VAL A 73 15.32 3.43 -27.09
CA VAL A 73 14.41 2.31 -26.83
C VAL A 73 15.15 1.13 -26.21
N GLN A 74 16.37 0.81 -26.71
CA GLN A 74 17.21 -0.23 -26.11
C GLN A 74 17.53 0.06 -24.64
N THR A 75 17.91 1.28 -24.33
CA THR A 75 18.13 1.68 -22.92
C THR A 75 16.89 1.47 -22.08
N SER A 76 15.72 1.85 -22.60
CA SER A 76 14.45 1.64 -21.88
C SER A 76 14.10 0.16 -21.66
N VAL A 77 14.49 -0.72 -22.58
CA VAL A 77 14.35 -2.19 -22.40
C VAL A 77 15.20 -2.67 -21.23
N LEU A 78 16.46 -2.24 -21.16
CA LEU A 78 17.36 -2.60 -20.05
C LEU A 78 16.85 -2.07 -18.70
N ASP A 79 16.33 -0.84 -18.67
CA ASP A 79 15.74 -0.25 -17.47
C ASP A 79 14.52 -1.05 -16.98
N LEU A 80 13.67 -1.55 -17.91
CA LEU A 80 12.53 -2.39 -17.58
C LEU A 80 12.96 -3.77 -17.05
N GLU A 81 13.99 -4.38 -17.63
CA GLU A 81 14.55 -5.64 -17.16
C GLU A 81 15.13 -5.50 -15.73
N GLU A 82 15.81 -4.40 -15.44
CA GLU A 82 16.29 -4.08 -14.10
C GLU A 82 15.14 -3.92 -13.11
N GLN A 83 14.09 -3.16 -13.48
CA GLN A 83 12.92 -2.95 -12.63
C GLN A 83 12.19 -4.26 -12.34
N ILE A 84 12.03 -5.16 -13.32
CA ILE A 84 11.45 -6.48 -13.12
C ILE A 84 12.24 -7.25 -12.07
N ASN A 85 13.57 -7.28 -12.19
CA ASN A 85 14.44 -7.97 -11.25
C ASN A 85 14.31 -7.39 -9.82
N GLN A 86 14.26 -6.06 -9.68
CA GLN A 86 14.08 -5.38 -8.39
C GLN A 86 12.73 -5.73 -7.74
N VAL A 87 11.66 -5.79 -8.54
CA VAL A 87 10.32 -6.16 -8.02
C VAL A 87 10.24 -7.64 -7.67
N GLU A 88 10.89 -8.55 -8.45
CA GLU A 88 11.02 -9.97 -8.12
C GLU A 88 11.76 -10.17 -6.80
N ASN A 89 12.86 -9.44 -6.57
CA ASN A 89 13.59 -9.45 -5.31
C ASN A 89 12.71 -8.97 -4.14
N SER A 90 11.92 -7.92 -4.36
CA SER A 90 11.00 -7.40 -3.35
C SER A 90 9.87 -8.39 -3.03
N LEU A 91 9.34 -9.07 -4.05
CA LEU A 91 8.34 -10.11 -3.88
C LEU A 91 8.91 -11.32 -3.12
N ALA A 92 10.12 -11.76 -3.46
CA ALA A 92 10.81 -12.85 -2.77
C ALA A 92 10.99 -12.54 -1.26
N LEU A 93 11.37 -11.28 -0.94
CA LEU A 93 11.48 -10.82 0.44
C LEU A 93 10.13 -10.89 1.19
N LEU A 94 9.03 -10.49 0.55
CA LEU A 94 7.69 -10.56 1.13
C LEU A 94 7.22 -12.00 1.35
N LEU A 95 7.66 -12.94 0.48
CA LEU A 95 7.36 -14.37 0.58
C LEU A 95 8.34 -15.13 1.50
N ALA A 96 9.38 -14.46 2.01
CA ALA A 96 10.47 -15.06 2.77
C ALA A 96 11.18 -16.20 1.99
N GLU A 97 11.35 -16.02 0.68
CA GLU A 97 12.02 -16.94 -0.23
C GLU A 97 13.32 -16.33 -0.79
N THR A 98 14.16 -17.19 -1.37
CA THR A 98 15.33 -16.70 -2.13
C THR A 98 14.84 -16.09 -3.47
N PRO A 99 15.48 -15.01 -3.95
CA PRO A 99 15.15 -14.40 -5.24
C PRO A 99 15.13 -15.44 -6.37
N ARG A 100 14.06 -15.44 -7.12
CA ARG A 100 13.88 -16.32 -8.30
C ARG A 100 12.93 -15.67 -9.29
N HIS A 101 12.95 -16.15 -10.52
CA HIS A 101 11.92 -15.79 -11.49
C HIS A 101 10.60 -16.47 -11.12
N TYR A 102 9.50 -15.69 -11.11
CA TYR A 102 8.15 -16.19 -10.82
C TYR A 102 7.35 -16.33 -12.11
N GLU A 103 6.80 -17.51 -12.34
CA GLU A 103 5.80 -17.70 -13.39
C GLU A 103 4.56 -16.87 -13.10
N ARG A 104 4.06 -16.16 -14.08
CA ARG A 104 2.95 -15.22 -13.92
C ARG A 104 2.09 -15.12 -15.18
N GLY A 105 0.87 -14.66 -15.00
CA GLY A 105 -0.11 -14.49 -16.08
C GLY A 105 0.14 -13.24 -16.91
N VAL A 106 -0.84 -12.87 -17.72
CA VAL A 106 -0.83 -11.69 -18.59
C VAL A 106 -1.76 -10.63 -18.02
N LEU A 107 -1.33 -9.36 -18.01
CA LEU A 107 -2.10 -8.23 -17.45
C LEU A 107 -3.46 -8.08 -18.14
N ALA A 108 -3.53 -8.26 -19.46
CA ALA A 108 -4.75 -8.08 -20.24
C ALA A 108 -5.84 -9.13 -19.93
N GLU A 109 -5.46 -10.32 -19.43
CA GLU A 109 -6.38 -11.42 -19.11
C GLU A 109 -6.98 -11.29 -17.71
N GLN A 110 -6.47 -10.36 -16.90
CA GLN A 110 -6.95 -10.18 -15.54
C GLN A 110 -8.34 -9.55 -15.53
N GLN A 111 -9.31 -10.28 -14.98
CA GLN A 111 -10.69 -9.82 -14.81
C GLN A 111 -10.98 -9.52 -13.36
N PHE A 112 -11.59 -8.39 -13.08
CA PHE A 112 -12.00 -7.98 -11.75
C PHE A 112 -13.52 -7.83 -11.69
N PRO A 113 -14.15 -8.06 -10.53
CA PRO A 113 -15.60 -7.86 -10.38
C PRO A 113 -15.95 -6.40 -10.70
N VAL A 114 -16.80 -6.20 -11.69
CA VAL A 114 -17.29 -4.88 -12.09
C VAL A 114 -18.54 -4.58 -11.24
N GLY A 115 -18.44 -3.64 -10.33
CA GLY A 115 -19.63 -3.17 -9.63
C GLY A 115 -19.43 -2.87 -8.14
N PHE A 116 -18.55 -1.92 -7.82
CA PHE A 116 -18.63 -1.28 -6.50
C PHE A 116 -19.66 -0.15 -6.56
N SER A 117 -20.76 -0.28 -5.80
CA SER A 117 -21.73 0.80 -5.65
C SER A 117 -21.11 1.92 -4.81
N ILE A 118 -21.28 3.16 -5.27
CA ILE A 118 -20.90 4.36 -4.53
C ILE A 118 -21.71 4.40 -3.24
N GLY A 119 -21.06 4.47 -2.11
CA GLY A 119 -21.71 4.54 -0.79
C GLY A 119 -21.32 3.37 0.11
N ILE A 120 -20.06 3.40 0.60
CA ILE A 120 -19.62 2.41 1.60
C ILE A 120 -20.20 2.82 2.96
N PRO A 121 -20.99 1.96 3.61
CA PRO A 121 -21.52 2.26 4.94
C PRO A 121 -20.37 2.51 5.92
N VAL A 122 -20.48 3.56 6.75
CA VAL A 122 -19.52 3.87 7.83
C VAL A 122 -19.24 2.64 8.70
N GLN A 123 -20.20 1.72 8.79
CA GLN A 123 -20.06 0.44 9.49
C GLN A 123 -18.91 -0.44 8.95
N MET A 124 -18.55 -0.33 7.68
CA MET A 124 -17.40 -1.06 7.14
C MET A 124 -16.06 -0.52 7.65
N LEU A 125 -15.99 0.75 8.04
CA LEU A 125 -14.79 1.33 8.66
C LEU A 125 -14.50 0.72 10.04
N SER A 126 -15.51 0.22 10.74
CA SER A 126 -15.31 -0.49 12.02
C SER A 126 -14.57 -1.83 11.86
N CYS A 127 -14.46 -2.35 10.65
CA CYS A 127 -13.70 -3.55 10.35
C CYS A 127 -12.19 -3.29 10.27
N ARG A 128 -11.77 -2.04 10.13
CA ARG A 128 -10.36 -1.64 10.00
C ARG A 128 -9.60 -1.85 11.31
N PRO A 129 -8.40 -2.46 11.24
CA PRO A 129 -7.58 -2.70 12.44
C PRO A 129 -7.11 -1.40 13.12
N ASP A 130 -6.80 -0.35 12.33
CA ASP A 130 -6.36 0.95 12.83
C ASP A 130 -7.49 1.70 13.56
N VAL A 131 -8.71 1.68 13.02
CA VAL A 131 -9.91 2.24 13.66
C VAL A 131 -10.20 1.53 14.97
N ARG A 132 -10.17 0.18 14.99
CA ARG A 132 -10.33 -0.61 16.21
C ARG A 132 -9.24 -0.34 17.25
N SER A 133 -8.01 -0.17 16.81
CA SER A 133 -6.89 0.15 17.70
C SER A 133 -7.07 1.52 18.34
N ALA A 134 -7.50 2.52 17.58
CA ALA A 134 -7.77 3.87 18.06
C ALA A 134 -8.99 3.89 19.03
N GLU A 135 -10.05 3.14 18.74
CA GLU A 135 -11.20 2.95 19.62
C GLU A 135 -10.79 2.34 20.97
N ARG A 136 -9.97 1.29 20.96
CA ARG A 136 -9.45 0.67 22.18
C ARG A 136 -8.52 1.56 22.97
N THR A 137 -7.77 2.43 22.29
CA THR A 137 -6.93 3.44 22.94
C THR A 137 -7.81 4.47 23.66
N LEU A 138 -8.90 4.91 23.03
CA LEU A 138 -9.88 5.78 23.65
C LEU A 138 -10.56 5.11 24.85
N GLU A 139 -10.95 3.83 24.73
CA GLU A 139 -11.52 3.04 25.82
C GLU A 139 -10.54 2.93 27.00
N ALA A 140 -9.26 2.65 26.72
CA ALA A 140 -8.22 2.59 27.76
C ALA A 140 -8.03 3.95 28.45
N ALA A 141 -8.04 5.06 27.72
CA ALA A 141 -7.97 6.40 28.30
C ALA A 141 -9.21 6.74 29.15
N PHE A 142 -10.40 6.30 28.73
CA PHE A 142 -11.63 6.44 29.52
C PHE A 142 -11.53 5.70 30.86
N TYR A 143 -11.07 4.43 30.85
CA TYR A 143 -10.85 3.69 32.11
C TYR A 143 -9.71 4.29 32.93
N GLY A 144 -8.67 4.85 32.30
CA GLY A 144 -7.60 5.58 32.97
C GLY A 144 -8.12 6.82 33.71
N THR A 145 -9.05 7.56 33.11
CA THR A 145 -9.71 8.70 33.74
C THR A 145 -10.57 8.25 34.95
N ASN A 146 -11.29 7.13 34.80
CA ASN A 146 -12.06 6.57 35.92
C ASN A 146 -11.16 6.07 37.05
N ALA A 147 -10.02 5.45 36.75
CA ALA A 147 -9.00 5.06 37.73
C ALA A 147 -8.42 6.29 38.45
N ALA A 148 -8.09 7.37 37.71
CA ALA A 148 -7.62 8.62 38.33
C ALA A 148 -8.72 9.26 39.23
N ARG A 149 -10.00 9.13 38.82
CA ARG A 149 -11.14 9.59 39.63
C ARG A 149 -11.32 8.76 40.93
N SER A 150 -11.02 7.45 40.86
CA SER A 150 -11.12 6.60 42.05
C SER A 150 -10.17 6.98 43.18
N ALA A 151 -9.06 7.68 42.87
CA ALA A 151 -8.10 8.20 43.85
C ALA A 151 -8.70 9.28 44.79
N PHE A 152 -9.88 9.83 44.46
CA PHE A 152 -10.62 10.75 45.32
C PHE A 152 -11.44 10.02 46.37
N TYR A 153 -11.59 8.69 46.31
CA TYR A 153 -12.31 7.87 47.25
C TYR A 153 -11.36 7.11 48.19
N PRO A 154 -11.79 6.73 49.39
CA PRO A 154 -10.98 5.92 50.31
C PRO A 154 -10.61 4.58 49.70
N SER A 155 -9.33 4.18 49.86
CA SER A 155 -8.88 2.83 49.51
C SER A 155 -9.10 1.86 50.66
N ILE A 156 -9.64 0.68 50.38
CA ILE A 156 -9.81 -0.42 51.33
C ILE A 156 -8.74 -1.46 51.02
N THR A 157 -7.87 -1.72 51.99
CA THR A 157 -6.84 -2.75 51.89
C THR A 157 -7.16 -3.88 52.87
N LEU A 158 -7.25 -5.11 52.37
CA LEU A 158 -7.41 -6.31 53.20
C LEU A 158 -6.08 -7.06 53.17
N GLY A 159 -5.49 -7.21 54.33
CA GLY A 159 -4.29 -8.01 54.56
C GLY A 159 -4.58 -9.21 55.43
N GLY A 160 -4.00 -10.35 55.13
CA GLY A 160 -4.10 -11.54 55.98
C GLY A 160 -2.74 -12.25 56.02
N SER A 161 -2.35 -12.73 57.20
CA SER A 161 -1.21 -13.60 57.37
C SER A 161 -1.59 -14.83 58.19
N ALA A 162 -1.11 -15.97 57.80
CA ALA A 162 -1.20 -17.21 58.54
C ALA A 162 0.18 -17.84 58.67
N GLY A 163 0.57 -18.24 59.86
CA GLY A 163 1.88 -18.81 60.10
C GLY A 163 1.94 -19.60 61.41
N TRP A 164 2.97 -20.37 61.52
CA TRP A 164 3.31 -21.11 62.77
C TRP A 164 4.47 -20.38 63.44
N THR A 165 4.32 -20.05 64.75
CA THR A 165 5.36 -19.44 65.55
C THR A 165 5.88 -20.43 66.55
N ASN A 166 7.21 -20.53 66.63
CA ASN A 166 7.92 -21.27 67.67
C ASN A 166 8.64 -20.28 68.56
N SER A 167 8.32 -20.24 69.84
CA SER A 167 8.89 -19.29 70.79
C SER A 167 10.18 -19.80 71.49
N ALA A 168 10.70 -20.93 71.05
CA ALA A 168 11.96 -21.46 71.59
C ALA A 168 12.96 -21.59 70.46
N GLY A 169 13.98 -20.71 70.43
CA GLY A 169 15.15 -20.71 69.52
C GLY A 169 15.35 -21.95 68.68
N SER A 170 16.14 -21.92 67.70
CA SER A 170 16.50 -22.81 66.58
C SER A 170 16.16 -24.33 66.58
N MET A 171 15.43 -24.89 67.51
CA MET A 171 14.95 -26.29 67.49
C MET A 171 13.44 -26.36 67.48
N ILE A 172 12.84 -26.94 66.42
CA ILE A 172 11.44 -27.24 66.29
C ILE A 172 11.10 -28.41 67.21
N VAL A 173 10.84 -28.16 68.49
CA VAL A 173 10.51 -29.17 69.48
C VAL A 173 9.03 -29.38 69.68
N ASN A 174 8.21 -28.47 69.18
CA ASN A 174 6.75 -28.60 69.24
C ASN A 174 6.12 -27.81 68.08
N PRO A 175 5.09 -28.30 67.39
CA PRO A 175 4.42 -27.49 66.35
C PRO A 175 3.91 -26.24 67.03
N GLY A 176 4.52 -25.12 66.76
CA GLY A 176 4.24 -23.84 67.37
C GLY A 176 2.79 -23.46 67.23
N LYS A 177 2.36 -22.48 67.98
CA LYS A 177 0.97 -22.00 67.92
C LYS A 177 0.68 -21.46 66.54
N PHE A 178 -0.41 -21.92 65.91
CA PHE A 178 -0.94 -21.35 64.68
C PHE A 178 -1.43 -19.93 64.97
N LEU A 179 -0.93 -18.97 64.23
CA LEU A 179 -1.38 -17.58 64.29
C LEU A 179 -1.99 -17.23 62.91
N ALA A 180 -3.20 -16.80 62.94
CA ALA A 180 -3.87 -16.19 61.76
C ALA A 180 -4.28 -14.77 62.15
N SER A 181 -3.95 -13.82 61.31
CA SER A 181 -4.40 -12.44 61.45
C SER A 181 -5.04 -11.96 60.14
N ALA A 182 -6.15 -11.23 60.26
CA ALA A 182 -6.80 -10.51 59.19
C ALA A 182 -6.91 -9.03 59.60
N VAL A 183 -6.44 -8.14 58.74
CA VAL A 183 -6.49 -6.69 58.99
C VAL A 183 -7.17 -6.01 57.80
N GLY A 184 -8.22 -5.25 58.06
CA GLY A 184 -8.82 -4.32 57.12
C GLY A 184 -8.36 -2.90 57.43
N SER A 185 -7.84 -2.17 56.48
CA SER A 185 -7.53 -0.75 56.63
C SER A 185 -8.26 0.11 55.59
N LEU A 186 -8.75 1.26 56.02
CA LEU A 186 -9.37 2.27 55.19
C LEU A 186 -8.45 3.50 55.18
N THR A 187 -7.96 3.90 54.03
CA THR A 187 -7.01 5.00 53.91
C THR A 187 -7.51 6.03 52.89
N GLN A 188 -7.56 7.29 53.29
CA GLN A 188 -7.93 8.42 52.46
C GLN A 188 -6.88 9.53 52.58
N PRO A 189 -6.13 9.88 51.49
CA PRO A 189 -5.22 11.03 51.52
C PRO A 189 -6.03 12.35 51.52
N LEU A 190 -5.97 13.11 52.60
CA LEU A 190 -6.60 14.43 52.69
C LEU A 190 -5.74 15.54 52.12
N PHE A 191 -4.40 15.41 52.21
CA PHE A 191 -3.41 16.39 51.75
C PHE A 191 -2.34 15.72 50.89
N ALA A 192 -2.58 15.64 49.57
CA ALA A 192 -1.67 15.05 48.60
C ALA A 192 -0.95 16.13 47.75
N ARG A 193 -0.73 17.31 48.25
CA ARG A 193 -0.06 18.46 47.56
C ARG A 193 -0.58 18.71 46.14
N GLY A 194 -1.88 18.51 45.91
CA GLY A 194 -2.50 18.66 44.59
C GLY A 194 -2.24 17.51 43.61
N GLN A 195 -1.52 16.47 43.99
CA GLN A 195 -1.13 15.36 43.09
C GLN A 195 -2.35 14.63 42.52
N VAL A 196 -3.37 14.32 43.32
CA VAL A 196 -4.61 13.65 42.89
C VAL A 196 -5.34 14.49 41.85
N ILE A 197 -5.46 15.80 42.08
CA ILE A 197 -6.10 16.73 41.14
C ILE A 197 -5.31 16.81 39.84
N ALA A 198 -3.97 16.90 39.94
CA ALA A 198 -3.09 16.95 38.75
C ALA A 198 -3.21 15.66 37.92
N GLN A 199 -3.16 14.48 38.52
CA GLN A 199 -3.33 13.19 37.86
C GLN A 199 -4.69 13.07 37.15
N TYR A 200 -5.77 13.49 37.80
CA TYR A 200 -7.10 13.49 37.20
C TYR A 200 -7.19 14.43 35.99
N ARG A 201 -6.59 15.66 36.07
CA ARG A 201 -6.54 16.60 34.95
C ARG A 201 -5.73 16.05 33.79
N ILE A 202 -4.59 15.43 34.06
CA ILE A 202 -3.75 14.77 33.05
C ILE A 202 -4.53 13.63 32.38
N ALA A 203 -5.15 12.72 33.15
CA ALA A 203 -5.93 11.63 32.60
C ALA A 203 -7.10 12.11 31.74
N ARG A 204 -7.77 13.20 32.14
CA ARG A 204 -8.85 13.80 31.36
C ARG A 204 -8.33 14.41 30.04
N ALA A 205 -7.20 15.11 30.06
CA ALA A 205 -6.57 15.64 28.86
C ALA A 205 -6.14 14.51 27.90
N GLN A 206 -5.58 13.41 28.43
CA GLN A 206 -5.24 12.21 27.65
C GLN A 206 -6.46 11.52 27.02
N GLN A 207 -7.59 11.52 27.73
CA GLN A 207 -8.86 11.01 27.17
C GLN A 207 -9.37 11.91 26.03
N GLU A 208 -9.27 13.21 26.15
CA GLU A 208 -9.64 14.16 25.09
C GLU A 208 -8.71 13.99 23.86
N GLU A 209 -7.40 13.88 24.08
CA GLU A 209 -6.42 13.58 23.04
C GLU A 209 -6.75 12.27 22.30
N ALA A 210 -7.02 11.20 23.02
CA ALA A 210 -7.43 9.92 22.46
C ALA A 210 -8.73 10.00 21.65
N SER A 211 -9.70 10.83 22.09
CA SER A 211 -10.94 11.09 21.35
C SER A 211 -10.70 11.79 20.03
N LEU A 212 -9.84 12.82 20.03
CA LEU A 212 -9.47 13.54 18.81
C LEU A 212 -8.67 12.64 17.85
N ALA A 213 -7.75 11.82 18.38
CA ALA A 213 -7.01 10.85 17.60
C ALA A 213 -7.92 9.81 16.93
N PHE A 214 -8.94 9.31 17.63
CA PHE A 214 -9.94 8.41 17.08
C PHE A 214 -10.76 9.08 15.96
N GLN A 215 -11.21 10.31 16.16
CA GLN A 215 -11.91 11.08 15.13
C GLN A 215 -11.02 11.28 13.88
N GLN A 216 -9.76 11.65 14.08
CA GLN A 216 -8.81 11.80 12.96
C GLN A 216 -8.60 10.50 12.21
N THR A 217 -8.52 9.36 12.90
CA THR A 217 -8.38 8.05 12.27
C THR A 217 -9.60 7.71 11.41
N LEU A 218 -10.81 8.02 11.88
CA LEU A 218 -12.05 7.84 11.10
C LEU A 218 -12.08 8.72 9.85
N LEU A 219 -11.67 9.98 9.96
CA LEU A 219 -11.61 10.90 8.83
C LEU A 219 -10.59 10.42 7.79
N ASN A 220 -9.41 9.99 8.22
CA ASN A 220 -8.39 9.43 7.34
C ASN A 220 -8.89 8.17 6.62
N ALA A 221 -9.54 7.26 7.36
CA ALA A 221 -10.11 6.05 6.80
C ALA A 221 -11.18 6.36 5.73
N GLY A 222 -12.04 7.34 5.98
CA GLY A 222 -13.03 7.80 5.00
C GLY A 222 -12.40 8.42 3.75
N SER A 223 -11.35 9.23 3.93
CA SER A 223 -10.59 9.82 2.82
C SER A 223 -9.92 8.75 1.97
N GLU A 224 -9.22 7.77 2.57
CA GLU A 224 -8.56 6.67 1.85
C GLU A 224 -9.54 5.87 0.97
N VAL A 225 -10.74 5.59 1.49
CA VAL A 225 -11.79 4.91 0.72
C VAL A 225 -12.25 5.76 -0.46
N ASN A 226 -12.52 7.05 -0.21
CA ASN A 226 -12.95 7.97 -1.26
C ASN A 226 -11.88 8.16 -2.35
N ASP A 227 -10.62 8.28 -1.94
CA ASP A 227 -9.49 8.42 -2.87
C ASP A 227 -9.32 7.16 -3.73
N ALA A 228 -9.43 5.96 -3.15
CA ALA A 228 -9.37 4.70 -3.88
C ALA A 228 -10.52 4.55 -4.88
N LEU A 229 -11.75 4.91 -4.50
CA LEU A 229 -12.91 4.89 -5.39
C LEU A 229 -12.77 5.90 -6.53
N THR A 230 -12.34 7.12 -6.22
CA THR A 230 -12.13 8.17 -7.21
C THR A 230 -11.04 7.78 -8.21
N ALA A 231 -9.93 7.21 -7.72
CA ALA A 231 -8.85 6.72 -8.56
C ALA A 231 -9.33 5.60 -9.50
N TRP A 232 -10.11 4.65 -8.98
CA TRP A 232 -10.70 3.57 -9.78
C TRP A 232 -11.62 4.10 -10.87
N GLN A 233 -12.58 4.99 -10.55
CA GLN A 233 -13.50 5.59 -11.53
C GLN A 233 -12.75 6.40 -12.60
N THR A 234 -11.73 7.14 -12.18
CA THR A 234 -10.88 7.91 -13.09
C THR A 234 -10.12 6.99 -14.04
N SER A 235 -9.56 5.87 -13.54
CA SER A 235 -8.83 4.90 -14.35
C SER A 235 -9.74 4.21 -15.37
N LEU A 236 -10.99 3.88 -15.00
CA LEU A 236 -11.99 3.35 -15.91
C LEU A 236 -12.33 4.36 -17.04
N SER A 237 -12.57 5.62 -16.67
CA SER A 237 -12.86 6.68 -17.66
C SER A 237 -11.69 6.93 -18.61
N LYS A 238 -10.46 6.86 -18.10
CA LYS A 238 -9.24 6.99 -18.91
C LYS A 238 -9.05 5.81 -19.85
N SER A 239 -9.43 4.58 -19.43
CA SER A 239 -9.23 3.38 -20.25
C SER A 239 -9.87 3.52 -21.63
N GLU A 240 -11.13 3.92 -21.71
CA GLU A 240 -11.83 4.12 -22.99
C GLU A 240 -11.15 5.17 -23.89
N LEU A 241 -10.64 6.26 -23.27
CA LEU A 241 -9.96 7.32 -24.02
C LEU A 241 -8.60 6.87 -24.53
N LEU A 242 -7.84 6.14 -23.72
CA LEU A 242 -6.54 5.59 -24.08
C LEU A 242 -6.66 4.53 -25.18
N ASP A 243 -7.70 3.69 -25.14
CA ASP A 243 -7.99 2.71 -26.20
C ASP A 243 -8.22 3.41 -27.54
N LYS A 244 -9.04 4.46 -27.55
CA LYS A 244 -9.28 5.29 -28.76
C LYS A 244 -8.02 6.00 -29.23
N GLN A 245 -7.21 6.51 -28.28
CA GLN A 245 -5.93 7.17 -28.59
C GLN A 245 -4.96 6.20 -29.24
N VAL A 246 -4.75 5.01 -28.66
CA VAL A 246 -3.84 4.00 -29.21
C VAL A 246 -4.30 3.55 -30.59
N ALA A 247 -5.60 3.28 -30.79
CA ALA A 247 -6.15 2.90 -32.11
C ALA A 247 -5.91 3.97 -33.19
N SER A 248 -6.11 5.24 -32.83
CA SER A 248 -5.83 6.37 -33.74
C SER A 248 -4.36 6.51 -34.06
N LEU A 249 -3.49 6.36 -33.07
CA LEU A 249 -2.02 6.44 -33.25
C LEU A 249 -1.45 5.24 -34.01
N GLN A 250 -2.02 4.04 -33.85
CA GLN A 250 -1.67 2.87 -34.67
C GLN A 250 -1.97 3.13 -36.14
N THR A 251 -3.12 3.72 -36.44
CA THR A 251 -3.51 4.10 -37.78
C THR A 251 -2.56 5.17 -38.33
N ALA A 252 -2.26 6.21 -37.55
CA ALA A 252 -1.35 7.28 -37.94
C ALA A 252 0.07 6.73 -38.21
N ALA A 253 0.63 5.91 -37.31
CA ALA A 253 1.96 5.33 -37.47
C ALA A 253 2.05 4.41 -38.70
N ARG A 254 1.00 3.64 -39.01
CA ARG A 254 0.93 2.82 -40.24
C ARG A 254 0.87 3.69 -41.48
N SER A 255 0.00 4.69 -41.49
CA SER A 255 -0.20 5.58 -42.63
C SER A 255 1.06 6.41 -42.95
N THR A 256 1.71 6.99 -41.92
CA THR A 256 2.96 7.75 -42.11
C THR A 256 4.09 6.87 -42.62
N SER A 257 4.19 5.60 -42.16
CA SER A 257 5.18 4.67 -42.69
C SER A 257 4.99 4.37 -44.17
N LEU A 258 3.73 4.11 -44.59
CA LEU A 258 3.40 3.90 -46.00
C LEU A 258 3.64 5.17 -46.87
N LEU A 259 3.30 6.34 -46.37
CA LEU A 259 3.57 7.61 -47.07
C LEU A 259 5.06 7.85 -47.24
N MET A 260 5.88 7.49 -46.26
CA MET A 260 7.33 7.59 -46.36
C MET A 260 7.90 6.66 -47.44
N GLU A 261 7.42 5.42 -47.53
CA GLU A 261 7.84 4.46 -48.58
C GLU A 261 7.54 4.99 -49.99
N HIS A 262 6.50 5.81 -50.15
CA HIS A 262 6.11 6.44 -51.40
C HIS A 262 6.68 7.85 -51.61
N GLY A 263 7.56 8.32 -50.72
CA GLY A 263 8.21 9.63 -50.81
C GLY A 263 7.30 10.83 -50.52
N ASN A 264 6.10 10.61 -49.93
CA ASN A 264 5.08 11.63 -49.70
C ASN A 264 5.09 12.22 -48.28
N THR A 265 6.01 11.80 -47.40
CA THR A 265 6.19 12.35 -46.04
C THR A 265 7.65 12.32 -45.60
N THR A 266 7.97 13.02 -44.53
CA THR A 266 9.30 13.11 -43.97
C THR A 266 9.56 12.00 -42.95
N TYR A 267 10.81 11.60 -42.76
CA TYR A 267 11.21 10.67 -41.69
C TYR A 267 10.82 11.18 -40.30
N LEU A 268 10.78 12.50 -40.11
CA LEU A 268 10.42 13.12 -38.84
C LEU A 268 8.97 12.82 -38.42
N GLU A 269 8.05 12.79 -39.40
CA GLU A 269 6.64 12.44 -39.12
C GLU A 269 6.50 10.99 -38.70
N VAL A 270 7.21 10.06 -39.33
CA VAL A 270 7.24 8.63 -38.94
C VAL A 270 7.80 8.48 -37.54
N LEU A 271 8.93 9.15 -37.25
CA LEU A 271 9.57 9.14 -35.94
C LEU A 271 8.60 9.63 -34.87
N THR A 272 7.97 10.77 -35.08
CA THR A 272 7.02 11.38 -34.15
C THR A 272 5.80 10.48 -33.93
N ALA A 273 5.23 9.93 -34.99
CA ALA A 273 4.04 9.07 -34.92
C ALA A 273 4.35 7.78 -34.11
N ARG A 274 5.48 7.14 -34.37
CA ARG A 274 5.92 5.92 -33.66
C ARG A 274 6.25 6.18 -32.20
N GLN A 275 6.96 7.27 -31.91
CA GLN A 275 7.29 7.63 -30.52
C GLN A 275 6.03 7.95 -29.73
N THR A 276 5.09 8.66 -30.33
CA THR A 276 3.80 8.98 -29.67
C THR A 276 2.96 7.72 -29.43
N LEU A 277 2.96 6.79 -30.40
CA LEU A 277 2.30 5.49 -30.24
C LEU A 277 2.89 4.69 -29.07
N LEU A 278 4.22 4.56 -29.01
CA LEU A 278 4.90 3.87 -27.89
C LEU A 278 4.48 4.47 -26.54
N ASN A 279 4.55 5.78 -26.40
CA ASN A 279 4.18 6.47 -25.18
C ASN A 279 2.71 6.25 -24.79
N ALA A 280 1.81 6.23 -25.79
CA ALA A 280 0.38 5.96 -25.57
C ALA A 280 0.14 4.51 -25.10
N GLN A 281 0.82 3.53 -25.69
CA GLN A 281 0.72 2.12 -25.29
C GLN A 281 1.27 1.87 -23.88
N LEU A 282 2.40 2.49 -23.54
CA LEU A 282 2.95 2.44 -22.17
C LEU A 282 1.99 3.08 -21.16
N SER A 283 1.38 4.22 -21.53
CA SER A 283 0.38 4.91 -20.69
C SER A 283 -0.91 4.10 -20.53
N GLN A 284 -1.37 3.41 -21.57
CA GLN A 284 -2.50 2.48 -21.52
C GLN A 284 -2.22 1.34 -20.52
N THR A 285 -1.06 0.72 -20.61
CA THR A 285 -0.62 -0.34 -19.69
C THR A 285 -0.54 0.16 -18.25
N ALA A 286 0.04 1.34 -18.03
CA ALA A 286 0.12 1.96 -16.71
C ALA A 286 -1.26 2.30 -16.14
N ASN A 287 -2.20 2.75 -16.98
CA ASN A 287 -3.58 3.01 -16.55
C ASN A 287 -4.31 1.73 -16.15
N ARG A 288 -4.11 0.62 -16.88
CA ARG A 288 -4.68 -0.68 -16.49
C ARG A 288 -4.15 -1.16 -15.14
N PHE A 289 -2.86 -0.97 -14.89
CA PHE A 289 -2.28 -1.23 -13.58
C PHE A 289 -2.87 -0.31 -12.48
N SER A 290 -3.05 0.99 -12.77
CA SER A 290 -3.65 1.94 -11.83
C SER A 290 -5.08 1.56 -11.45
N GLU A 291 -5.86 1.01 -12.37
CA GLU A 291 -7.19 0.46 -12.09
C GLU A 291 -7.11 -0.67 -11.05
N ILE A 292 -6.21 -1.63 -11.26
CA ILE A 292 -5.99 -2.77 -10.34
C ILE A 292 -5.48 -2.29 -8.98
N GLN A 293 -4.51 -1.39 -8.99
CA GLN A 293 -3.94 -0.82 -7.76
C GLN A 293 -4.99 -0.10 -6.92
N SER A 294 -5.92 0.60 -7.57
CA SER A 294 -7.04 1.26 -6.89
C SER A 294 -7.96 0.25 -6.19
N LEU A 295 -8.19 -0.91 -6.80
CA LEU A 295 -8.95 -2.01 -6.17
C LEU A 295 -8.22 -2.62 -4.97
N ILE A 296 -6.90 -2.80 -5.08
CA ILE A 296 -6.08 -3.29 -3.95
C ILE A 296 -6.09 -2.27 -2.80
N ASN A 297 -5.99 -0.98 -3.12
CA ASN A 297 -6.07 0.09 -2.14
C ASN A 297 -7.47 0.15 -1.49
N LEU A 298 -8.53 -0.05 -2.25
CA LEU A 298 -9.90 -0.13 -1.74
C LEU A 298 -10.05 -1.34 -0.79
N TYR A 299 -9.55 -2.52 -1.17
CA TYR A 299 -9.53 -3.69 -0.30
C TYR A 299 -8.82 -3.41 1.03
N LYS A 300 -7.66 -2.75 0.98
CA LYS A 300 -6.92 -2.33 2.18
C LYS A 300 -7.70 -1.31 3.01
N ALA A 301 -8.28 -0.29 2.35
CA ALA A 301 -9.05 0.77 2.99
C ALA A 301 -10.34 0.27 3.67
N LEU A 302 -10.89 -0.85 3.21
CA LEU A 302 -12.05 -1.52 3.83
C LEU A 302 -11.69 -2.50 4.95
N GLY A 303 -10.40 -2.65 5.27
CA GLY A 303 -9.94 -3.57 6.32
C GLY A 303 -9.99 -5.04 5.89
N GLY A 304 -9.65 -5.33 4.63
CA GLY A 304 -9.63 -6.69 4.08
C GLY A 304 -8.76 -7.67 4.86
N GLY A 305 -8.90 -8.97 4.58
CA GLY A 305 -8.12 -10.03 5.24
C GLY A 305 -8.69 -10.51 6.59
N GLN A 306 -10.00 -10.35 6.81
CA GLN A 306 -10.68 -10.75 8.06
C GLN A 306 -11.04 -12.25 8.15
N GLU A 307 -10.68 -13.07 7.16
CA GLU A 307 -10.92 -14.51 7.20
C GLU A 307 -9.83 -15.28 7.95
#